data_9fe9fcf68f1dd999006e4e9594b59602
#
_entry.id   9fe9fcf68f1dd999006e4e9594b59602
#
_cell.length_a   1.000
_cell.length_b   1.000
_cell.length_c   1.000
_cell.angle_alpha   90.00
_cell.angle_beta   90.00
_cell.angle_gamma   90.00
#
_symmetry.space_group_name_H-M   'P 1'
#
loop_
_entity.id
_entity.type
_entity.pdbx_description
1 polymer ?
#
loop_
_entity_poly.entity_id
_entity_poly.type
_entity_poly.pdbx_seq_one_letter_code
_entity_poly.pdbx_strand_id
1 'polypeptide(L)'
;QGISRAVHDVLSDDGVFIFEVHYLGNVINELQYDMIYHEHLYYYSLLSAMKHFERYGMMVFDVKPVRTHAGSMRFYVCKKGSKHGFAVTPAVIRLQNEELANGFHRPETFERFATDIAERKTMLMALLNKLKKEGYTIAGYGASGRANTMIQYCGINHSHLDYMIDDAPAKAGFFTPGSHFEIHPSSILNQPNPPDYLLIFAWSFFDEIAKRSKKYLDGGGRMIVPLPEVKILP
;
A
#
# COMPACT_ATOMS: atom_id res chain seq x y z
N GLN A 1 -7.31 -22.56 1.84
CA GLN A 1 -7.65 -23.76 2.66
C GLN A 1 -6.60 -24.83 2.49
N GLY A 2 -6.16 -25.17 1.26
CA GLY A 2 -5.16 -26.23 1.00
C GLY A 2 -3.81 -25.98 1.68
N ILE A 3 -3.29 -24.75 1.62
CA ILE A 3 -2.00 -24.40 2.23
C ILE A 3 -2.02 -24.61 3.75
N SER A 4 -3.04 -24.12 4.47
CA SER A 4 -3.08 -24.21 5.93
C SER A 4 -3.18 -25.66 6.42
N ARG A 5 -3.89 -26.52 5.69
CA ARG A 5 -3.95 -27.96 5.98
C ARG A 5 -2.59 -28.59 5.73
N ALA A 6 -1.98 -28.35 4.57
CA ALA A 6 -0.66 -28.90 4.27
C ALA A 6 0.40 -28.46 5.28
N VAL A 7 0.38 -27.18 5.69
CA VAL A 7 1.26 -26.67 6.77
C VAL A 7 1.02 -27.46 8.07
N HIS A 8 -0.23 -27.63 8.49
CA HIS A 8 -0.53 -28.41 9.69
C HIS A 8 0.03 -29.81 9.60
N ASP A 9 -0.12 -30.49 8.46
CA ASP A 9 0.26 -31.89 8.28
C ASP A 9 1.78 -32.11 8.24
N VAL A 10 2.55 -31.15 7.70
CA VAL A 10 4.01 -31.23 7.63
C VAL A 10 4.73 -30.61 8.84
N LEU A 11 4.05 -29.77 9.62
CA LEU A 11 4.64 -29.12 10.77
C LEU A 11 4.86 -30.14 11.88
N SER A 12 6.05 -30.19 12.48
CA SER A 12 6.29 -30.98 13.68
C SER A 12 5.45 -30.48 14.86
N ASP A 13 5.30 -31.29 15.91
CA ASP A 13 4.50 -30.92 17.09
C ASP A 13 5.06 -29.70 17.84
N ASP A 14 6.35 -29.42 17.66
CA ASP A 14 7.09 -28.29 18.20
C ASP A 14 7.42 -27.23 17.14
N GLY A 15 6.92 -27.43 15.92
CA GLY A 15 7.20 -26.56 14.78
C GLY A 15 6.48 -25.22 14.83
N VAL A 16 7.09 -24.22 14.21
CA VAL A 16 6.54 -22.87 14.02
C VAL A 16 6.41 -22.58 12.53
N PHE A 17 5.20 -22.23 12.11
CA PHE A 17 4.94 -21.66 10.81
C PHE A 17 5.00 -20.14 10.86
N ILE A 18 5.88 -19.54 10.08
CA ILE A 18 6.05 -18.09 10.02
C ILE A 18 5.62 -17.62 8.63
N PHE A 19 4.75 -16.63 8.57
CA PHE A 19 4.39 -15.98 7.31
C PHE A 19 4.27 -14.47 7.51
N GLU A 20 4.53 -13.74 6.43
CA GLU A 20 4.45 -12.29 6.39
C GLU A 20 3.46 -11.89 5.29
N VAL A 21 2.56 -10.99 5.62
CA VAL A 21 1.52 -10.50 4.72
C VAL A 21 1.29 -9.02 4.94
N HIS A 22 0.77 -8.35 3.93
CA HIS A 22 0.29 -6.97 4.05
C HIS A 22 -0.80 -6.90 5.13
N TYR A 23 -0.66 -5.98 6.08
CA TYR A 23 -1.55 -5.92 7.23
C TYR A 23 -2.78 -5.06 6.92
N LEU A 24 -3.98 -5.66 7.05
CA LEU A 24 -5.25 -4.99 6.78
C LEU A 24 -5.44 -3.70 7.61
N GLY A 25 -4.92 -3.70 8.85
CA GLY A 25 -5.00 -2.51 9.70
C GLY A 25 -4.32 -1.28 9.08
N ASN A 26 -3.15 -1.47 8.47
CA ASN A 26 -2.47 -0.37 7.77
C ASN A 26 -3.23 0.03 6.49
N VAL A 27 -3.80 -0.94 5.77
CA VAL A 27 -4.62 -0.64 4.59
C VAL A 27 -5.77 0.30 4.95
N ILE A 28 -6.47 0.03 6.05
CA ILE A 28 -7.60 0.84 6.50
C ILE A 28 -7.13 2.18 7.07
N ASN A 29 -6.17 2.16 7.99
CA ASN A 29 -5.75 3.36 8.73
C ASN A 29 -5.02 4.39 7.85
N GLU A 30 -4.32 3.94 6.82
CA GLU A 30 -3.56 4.79 5.89
C GLU A 30 -4.23 4.91 4.51
N LEU A 31 -5.47 4.44 4.39
CA LEU A 31 -6.27 4.48 3.15
C LEU A 31 -5.54 3.88 1.94
N GLN A 32 -4.80 2.81 2.14
CA GLN A 32 -3.95 2.17 1.13
C GLN A 32 -4.78 1.37 0.09
N TYR A 33 -5.82 1.98 -0.49
CA TYR A 33 -6.66 1.30 -1.48
C TYR A 33 -5.93 0.95 -2.77
N ASP A 34 -4.83 1.63 -3.06
CA ASP A 34 -3.93 1.37 -4.17
C ASP A 34 -3.25 -0.01 -4.06
N MET A 35 -3.23 -0.61 -2.87
CA MET A 35 -2.77 -1.98 -2.64
C MET A 35 -3.84 -3.04 -3.01
N ILE A 36 -5.09 -2.62 -3.29
CA ILE A 36 -6.19 -3.54 -3.64
C ILE A 36 -6.18 -3.79 -5.15
N TYR A 37 -5.39 -4.77 -5.58
CA TYR A 37 -5.25 -5.18 -6.98
C TYR A 37 -5.00 -6.70 -7.11
N HIS A 38 -4.97 -7.22 -8.33
CA HIS A 38 -5.02 -8.65 -8.64
C HIS A 38 -3.90 -9.52 -8.05
N GLU A 39 -2.75 -8.96 -7.68
CA GLU A 39 -1.67 -9.70 -7.01
C GLU A 39 -1.95 -9.94 -5.53
N HIS A 40 -2.80 -9.11 -4.90
CA HIS A 40 -3.17 -9.22 -3.48
C HIS A 40 -4.58 -9.80 -3.35
N LEU A 41 -4.70 -11.12 -3.36
CA LEU A 41 -5.98 -11.82 -3.32
C LEU A 41 -6.66 -11.78 -1.93
N TYR A 42 -5.89 -11.59 -0.86
CA TYR A 42 -6.37 -11.64 0.52
C TYR A 42 -5.67 -10.59 1.37
N TYR A 43 -6.43 -10.01 2.28
CA TYR A 43 -5.96 -9.04 3.27
C TYR A 43 -6.23 -9.60 4.66
N TYR A 44 -5.21 -9.64 5.51
CA TYR A 44 -5.30 -10.29 6.81
C TYR A 44 -5.26 -9.27 7.94
N SER A 45 -6.26 -9.37 8.84
CA SER A 45 -6.18 -8.86 10.21
C SER A 45 -5.76 -10.01 11.14
N LEU A 46 -5.36 -9.70 12.37
CA LEU A 46 -5.10 -10.71 13.38
C LEU A 46 -6.37 -11.50 13.69
N LEU A 47 -7.51 -10.83 13.85
CA LEU A 47 -8.81 -11.48 14.12
C LEU A 47 -9.17 -12.49 13.04
N SER A 48 -8.95 -12.16 11.77
CA SER A 48 -9.21 -13.08 10.66
C SER A 48 -8.24 -14.26 10.63
N ALA A 49 -6.94 -13.97 10.86
CA ALA A 49 -5.90 -15.00 10.91
C ALA A 49 -6.11 -15.99 12.05
N MET A 50 -6.45 -15.50 13.27
CA MET A 50 -6.75 -16.36 14.41
C MET A 50 -7.90 -17.31 14.11
N LYS A 51 -9.04 -16.81 13.62
CA LYS A 51 -10.19 -17.63 13.23
C LYS A 51 -9.87 -18.61 12.11
N HIS A 52 -9.02 -18.21 11.16
CA HIS A 52 -8.63 -19.09 10.07
C HIS A 52 -7.80 -20.27 10.57
N PHE A 53 -6.72 -20.01 11.32
CA PHE A 53 -5.83 -21.07 11.80
C PHE A 53 -6.48 -21.98 12.85
N GLU A 54 -7.39 -21.45 13.66
CA GLU A 54 -8.17 -22.23 14.62
C GLU A 54 -8.92 -23.39 13.97
N ARG A 55 -9.46 -23.21 12.75
CA ARG A 55 -10.17 -24.26 11.97
C ARG A 55 -9.27 -25.43 11.58
N TYR A 56 -7.96 -25.23 11.62
CA TYR A 56 -6.95 -26.24 11.29
C TYR A 56 -6.18 -26.75 12.52
N GLY A 57 -6.72 -26.54 13.73
CA GLY A 57 -6.06 -26.97 14.95
C GLY A 57 -4.77 -26.21 15.26
N MET A 58 -4.58 -25.03 14.70
CA MET A 58 -3.43 -24.17 14.93
C MET A 58 -3.81 -22.89 15.66
N MET A 59 -2.82 -22.19 16.20
CA MET A 59 -3.02 -20.92 16.88
C MET A 59 -1.90 -19.91 16.50
N VAL A 60 -2.30 -18.65 16.38
CA VAL A 60 -1.34 -17.54 16.31
C VAL A 60 -0.88 -17.24 17.73
N PHE A 61 0.41 -17.41 18.01
CA PHE A 61 0.94 -17.17 19.35
C PHE A 61 1.80 -15.91 19.44
N ASP A 62 2.34 -15.40 18.30
CA ASP A 62 3.10 -14.16 18.27
C ASP A 62 2.88 -13.39 16.96
N VAL A 63 3.08 -12.07 17.00
CA VAL A 63 3.01 -11.17 15.83
C VAL A 63 4.10 -10.13 15.92
N LYS A 64 4.63 -9.74 14.74
CA LYS A 64 5.65 -8.69 14.63
C LYS A 64 5.34 -7.78 13.45
N PRO A 65 5.13 -6.46 13.67
CA PRO A 65 5.02 -5.51 12.56
C PRO A 65 6.35 -5.40 11.83
N VAL A 66 6.28 -5.27 10.51
CA VAL A 66 7.45 -5.12 9.62
C VAL A 66 7.19 -3.98 8.65
N ARG A 67 8.23 -3.22 8.30
CA ARG A 67 8.09 -2.02 7.46
C ARG A 67 7.99 -2.31 5.95
N THR A 68 8.06 -3.57 5.54
CA THR A 68 7.93 -3.96 4.13
C THR A 68 6.56 -3.59 3.57
N HIS A 69 6.52 -3.23 2.28
CA HIS A 69 5.27 -2.96 1.53
C HIS A 69 4.31 -1.95 2.20
N ALA A 70 4.84 -0.86 2.78
CA ALA A 70 4.06 0.12 3.51
C ALA A 70 3.33 -0.44 4.76
N GLY A 71 3.89 -1.48 5.36
CA GLY A 71 3.41 -2.07 6.61
C GLY A 71 2.83 -3.47 6.45
N SER A 72 3.65 -4.45 6.78
CA SER A 72 3.30 -5.87 6.86
C SER A 72 3.22 -6.34 8.31
N MET A 73 2.56 -7.47 8.50
CA MET A 73 2.55 -8.19 9.76
C MET A 73 3.12 -9.59 9.56
N ARG A 74 4.10 -9.94 10.38
CA ARG A 74 4.64 -11.29 10.46
C ARG A 74 3.92 -12.02 11.57
N PHE A 75 3.31 -13.16 11.22
CA PHE A 75 2.56 -14.02 12.12
C PHE A 75 3.39 -15.27 12.45
N TYR A 76 3.34 -15.68 13.70
CA TYR A 76 3.95 -16.91 14.20
C TYR A 76 2.83 -17.85 14.65
N VAL A 77 2.77 -19.02 14.03
CA VAL A 77 1.68 -19.99 14.21
C VAL A 77 2.24 -21.33 14.61
N CYS A 78 1.61 -22.00 15.55
CA CYS A 78 1.94 -23.37 15.98
C CYS A 78 0.69 -24.25 16.05
N LYS A 79 0.87 -25.54 16.21
CA LYS A 79 -0.25 -26.46 16.53
C LYS A 79 -0.80 -26.16 17.91
N LYS A 80 -2.12 -26.22 18.09
CA LYS A 80 -2.74 -26.21 19.42
C LYS A 80 -2.28 -27.44 20.20
N GLY A 81 -1.86 -27.24 21.46
CA GLY A 81 -1.34 -28.31 22.31
C GLY A 81 0.11 -28.71 21.97
N SER A 82 0.86 -27.87 21.26
CA SER A 82 2.30 -28.05 21.04
C SER A 82 3.03 -28.36 22.35
N LYS A 83 3.92 -29.36 22.31
CA LYS A 83 4.70 -29.79 23.49
C LYS A 83 5.64 -28.70 24.05
N HIS A 84 6.00 -27.69 23.23
CA HIS A 84 6.78 -26.53 23.68
C HIS A 84 5.97 -25.48 24.42
N GLY A 85 4.65 -25.64 24.54
CA GLY A 85 3.80 -24.76 25.35
C GLY A 85 3.91 -23.28 24.92
N PHE A 86 3.90 -23.02 23.61
CA PHE A 86 3.90 -21.63 23.12
C PHE A 86 2.72 -20.86 23.72
N ALA A 87 3.02 -19.93 24.60
CA ALA A 87 2.02 -19.02 25.15
C ALA A 87 1.75 -17.87 24.19
N VAL A 88 0.49 -17.44 24.14
CA VAL A 88 0.11 -16.24 23.39
C VAL A 88 0.84 -15.04 23.99
N THR A 89 1.60 -14.33 23.14
CA THR A 89 2.42 -13.20 23.59
C THR A 89 1.56 -11.95 23.91
N PRO A 90 2.06 -11.04 24.74
CA PRO A 90 1.41 -9.73 24.93
C PRO A 90 1.21 -8.93 23.64
N ALA A 91 2.04 -9.17 22.60
CA ALA A 91 1.89 -8.52 21.30
C ALA A 91 0.57 -8.91 20.61
N VAL A 92 0.24 -10.19 20.63
CA VAL A 92 -1.04 -10.69 20.10
C VAL A 92 -2.22 -10.09 20.85
N ILE A 93 -2.16 -10.07 22.20
CA ILE A 93 -3.24 -9.53 23.04
C ILE A 93 -3.45 -8.04 22.75
N ARG A 94 -2.39 -7.27 22.67
CA ARG A 94 -2.46 -5.83 22.33
C ARG A 94 -3.09 -5.61 20.96
N LEU A 95 -2.58 -6.29 19.94
CA LEU A 95 -3.08 -6.13 18.57
C LEU A 95 -4.54 -6.57 18.45
N GLN A 96 -4.93 -7.65 19.13
CA GLN A 96 -6.33 -8.09 19.18
C GLN A 96 -7.25 -7.02 19.78
N ASN A 97 -6.84 -6.41 20.89
CA ASN A 97 -7.59 -5.34 21.53
C ASN A 97 -7.67 -4.09 20.64
N GLU A 98 -6.59 -3.74 19.95
CA GLU A 98 -6.55 -2.63 18.98
C GLU A 98 -7.51 -2.89 17.81
N GLU A 99 -7.50 -4.09 17.21
CA GLU A 99 -8.40 -4.43 16.11
C GLU A 99 -9.87 -4.44 16.55
N LEU A 100 -10.16 -4.92 17.76
CA LEU A 100 -11.51 -4.89 18.33
C LEU A 100 -11.97 -3.45 18.60
N ALA A 101 -11.11 -2.62 19.18
CA ALA A 101 -11.41 -1.20 19.43
C ALA A 101 -11.64 -0.42 18.14
N ASN A 102 -10.85 -0.71 17.10
CA ASN A 102 -10.99 -0.12 15.77
C ASN A 102 -12.15 -0.71 14.95
N GLY A 103 -12.86 -1.71 15.49
CA GLY A 103 -14.04 -2.28 14.86
C GLY A 103 -13.76 -3.15 13.62
N PHE A 104 -12.58 -3.78 13.50
CA PHE A 104 -12.23 -4.61 12.33
C PHE A 104 -13.11 -5.87 12.17
N HIS A 105 -13.97 -6.13 13.13
CA HIS A 105 -14.99 -7.18 13.08
C HIS A 105 -16.37 -6.65 12.65
N ARG A 106 -16.50 -5.36 12.35
CA ARG A 106 -17.77 -4.67 12.06
C ARG A 106 -17.82 -4.18 10.61
N PRO A 107 -18.94 -4.35 9.91
CA PRO A 107 -19.11 -3.84 8.54
C PRO A 107 -18.91 -2.33 8.42
N GLU A 108 -19.35 -1.56 9.42
CA GLU A 108 -19.32 -0.09 9.42
C GLU A 108 -17.89 0.48 9.25
N THR A 109 -16.89 -0.27 9.73
CA THR A 109 -15.48 0.11 9.55
C THR A 109 -15.08 0.10 8.07
N PHE A 110 -15.57 -0.88 7.31
CA PHE A 110 -15.28 -1.00 5.87
C PHE A 110 -16.11 -0.04 5.03
N GLU A 111 -17.35 0.25 5.45
CA GLU A 111 -18.18 1.28 4.82
C GLU A 111 -17.55 2.66 4.98
N ARG A 112 -17.06 3.00 6.17
CA ARG A 112 -16.31 4.23 6.41
C ARG A 112 -15.02 4.27 5.57
N PHE A 113 -14.25 3.20 5.54
CA PHE A 113 -13.05 3.11 4.69
C PHE A 113 -13.37 3.40 3.22
N ALA A 114 -14.46 2.84 2.68
CA ALA A 114 -14.89 3.12 1.31
C ALA A 114 -15.28 4.60 1.11
N THR A 115 -15.96 5.20 2.09
CA THR A 115 -16.33 6.63 2.08
C THR A 115 -15.08 7.52 2.09
N ASP A 116 -14.15 7.24 2.98
CA ASP A 116 -12.90 8.01 3.12
C ASP A 116 -12.07 7.94 1.82
N ILE A 117 -12.03 6.79 1.16
CA ILE A 117 -11.39 6.64 -0.16
C ILE A 117 -12.07 7.51 -1.22
N ALA A 118 -13.40 7.53 -1.28
CA ALA A 118 -14.15 8.33 -2.24
C ALA A 118 -13.91 9.84 -2.02
N GLU A 119 -13.80 10.27 -0.78
CA GLU A 119 -13.42 11.65 -0.43
C GLU A 119 -12.00 11.98 -0.89
N ARG A 120 -11.02 11.09 -0.66
CA ARG A 120 -9.64 11.29 -1.14
C ARG A 120 -9.57 11.39 -2.66
N LYS A 121 -10.30 10.53 -3.37
CA LYS A 121 -10.45 10.63 -4.82
C LYS A 121 -10.95 12.01 -5.22
N THR A 122 -12.03 12.48 -4.61
CA THR A 122 -12.63 13.79 -4.91
C THR A 122 -11.64 14.92 -4.70
N MET A 123 -10.92 14.91 -3.58
CA MET A 123 -9.90 15.92 -3.25
C MET A 123 -8.73 15.90 -4.25
N LEU A 124 -8.21 14.71 -4.56
CA LEU A 124 -7.11 14.55 -5.53
C LEU A 124 -7.52 15.06 -6.91
N MET A 125 -8.67 14.64 -7.41
CA MET A 125 -9.15 15.05 -8.73
C MET A 125 -9.44 16.56 -8.80
N ALA A 126 -9.99 17.15 -7.75
CA ALA A 126 -10.18 18.60 -7.67
C ALA A 126 -8.85 19.35 -7.74
N LEU A 127 -7.82 18.86 -7.03
CA LEU A 127 -6.48 19.44 -7.07
C LEU A 127 -5.85 19.34 -8.45
N LEU A 128 -5.85 18.15 -9.09
CA LEU A 128 -5.27 17.96 -10.41
C LEU A 128 -5.95 18.84 -11.47
N ASN A 129 -7.28 18.87 -11.46
CA ASN A 129 -8.06 19.71 -12.37
C ASN A 129 -7.74 21.20 -12.18
N LYS A 130 -7.62 21.67 -10.95
CA LYS A 130 -7.24 23.04 -10.64
C LYS A 130 -5.86 23.37 -11.22
N LEU A 131 -4.84 22.56 -10.94
CA LEU A 131 -3.48 22.77 -11.42
C LEU A 131 -3.41 22.76 -12.95
N LYS A 132 -4.08 21.83 -13.60
CA LYS A 132 -4.12 21.79 -15.09
C LYS A 132 -4.83 23.02 -15.66
N LYS A 133 -5.90 23.52 -15.04
CA LYS A 133 -6.57 24.76 -15.44
C LYS A 133 -5.67 25.99 -15.29
N GLU A 134 -4.80 25.99 -14.30
CA GLU A 134 -3.79 27.05 -14.07
C GLU A 134 -2.59 26.94 -15.03
N GLY A 135 -2.55 25.92 -15.89
CA GLY A 135 -1.53 25.71 -16.92
C GLY A 135 -0.30 24.94 -16.48
N TYR A 136 -0.30 24.34 -15.28
CA TYR A 136 0.83 23.57 -14.78
C TYR A 136 0.98 22.21 -15.48
N THR A 137 2.23 21.78 -15.63
CA THR A 137 2.59 20.44 -16.07
C THR A 137 2.68 19.49 -14.88
N ILE A 138 2.10 18.29 -15.00
CA ILE A 138 2.06 17.30 -13.94
C ILE A 138 2.53 15.95 -14.48
N ALA A 139 3.57 15.36 -13.90
CA ALA A 139 3.97 13.99 -14.19
C ALA A 139 3.65 13.06 -13.01
N GLY A 140 3.33 11.80 -13.30
CA GLY A 140 3.21 10.77 -12.27
C GLY A 140 4.58 10.16 -11.95
N TYR A 141 4.87 9.83 -10.69
CA TYR A 141 6.11 9.17 -10.29
C TYR A 141 5.83 7.81 -9.66
N GLY A 142 6.42 6.75 -10.26
CA GLY A 142 6.27 5.35 -9.86
C GLY A 142 5.24 4.61 -10.72
N ALA A 143 5.63 4.11 -11.90
CA ALA A 143 4.78 3.33 -12.81
C ALA A 143 4.67 1.86 -12.35
N SER A 144 3.85 1.60 -11.35
CA SER A 144 3.65 0.30 -10.71
C SER A 144 2.20 -0.20 -10.80
N GLY A 145 1.92 -1.44 -10.37
CA GLY A 145 0.56 -1.95 -10.23
C GLY A 145 -0.29 -1.08 -9.31
N ARG A 146 0.28 -0.57 -8.22
CA ARG A 146 -0.36 0.37 -7.29
C ARG A 146 -0.77 1.67 -8.00
N ALA A 147 0.15 2.24 -8.78
CA ALA A 147 -0.14 3.43 -9.58
C ALA A 147 -1.32 3.19 -10.53
N ASN A 148 -1.31 2.05 -11.21
CA ASN A 148 -2.39 1.69 -12.12
C ASN A 148 -3.74 1.58 -11.41
N THR A 149 -3.79 1.00 -10.21
CA THR A 149 -5.01 0.93 -9.38
C THR A 149 -5.54 2.34 -9.08
N MET A 150 -4.68 3.25 -8.64
CA MET A 150 -5.07 4.62 -8.33
C MET A 150 -5.52 5.39 -9.59
N ILE A 151 -4.78 5.27 -10.68
CA ILE A 151 -5.11 5.88 -11.97
C ILE A 151 -6.51 5.45 -12.42
N GLN A 152 -6.77 4.15 -12.43
CA GLN A 152 -8.06 3.60 -12.88
C GLN A 152 -9.21 3.99 -11.93
N TYR A 153 -9.01 3.83 -10.62
CA TYR A 153 -10.03 4.17 -9.64
C TYR A 153 -10.40 5.65 -9.64
N CYS A 154 -9.40 6.54 -9.73
CA CYS A 154 -9.63 7.98 -9.78
C CYS A 154 -10.13 8.46 -11.14
N GLY A 155 -9.92 7.72 -12.22
CA GLY A 155 -10.20 8.16 -13.59
C GLY A 155 -9.16 9.15 -14.12
N ILE A 156 -7.90 9.04 -13.64
CA ILE A 156 -6.80 9.88 -14.10
C ILE A 156 -6.47 9.53 -15.56
N ASN A 157 -6.35 10.55 -16.40
CA ASN A 157 -6.06 10.42 -17.83
C ASN A 157 -5.14 11.56 -18.31
N HIS A 158 -4.90 11.65 -19.63
CA HIS A 158 -4.00 12.65 -20.24
C HIS A 158 -4.43 14.11 -20.04
N SER A 159 -5.67 14.39 -19.59
CA SER A 159 -6.05 15.74 -19.17
C SER A 159 -5.55 16.11 -17.77
N HIS A 160 -5.05 15.15 -16.99
CA HIS A 160 -4.58 15.31 -15.61
C HIS A 160 -3.07 15.15 -15.48
N LEU A 161 -2.49 14.18 -16.21
CA LEU A 161 -1.05 13.91 -16.23
C LEU A 161 -0.52 13.95 -17.66
N ASP A 162 0.68 14.47 -17.81
CA ASP A 162 1.36 14.56 -19.12
C ASP A 162 2.10 13.25 -19.45
N TYR A 163 2.76 12.63 -18.46
CA TYR A 163 3.49 11.35 -18.58
C TYR A 163 3.77 10.72 -17.22
N MET A 164 4.41 9.56 -17.24
CA MET A 164 4.88 8.87 -16.02
C MET A 164 6.40 8.87 -15.92
N ILE A 165 6.93 8.77 -14.71
CA ILE A 165 8.35 8.62 -14.40
C ILE A 165 8.54 7.36 -13.57
N ASP A 166 9.57 6.56 -13.87
CA ASP A 166 9.95 5.41 -13.06
C ASP A 166 11.48 5.27 -13.02
N ASP A 167 12.01 4.81 -11.88
CA ASP A 167 13.45 4.61 -11.69
C ASP A 167 13.96 3.32 -12.34
N ALA A 168 13.07 2.38 -12.69
CA ALA A 168 13.45 1.13 -13.32
C ALA A 168 13.79 1.34 -14.80
N PRO A 169 15.06 1.18 -15.23
CA PRO A 169 15.47 1.45 -16.62
C PRO A 169 14.71 0.59 -17.63
N ALA A 170 14.29 -0.60 -17.25
CA ALA A 170 13.56 -1.52 -18.11
C ALA A 170 12.14 -1.04 -18.47
N LYS A 171 11.63 0.00 -17.81
CA LYS A 171 10.30 0.57 -18.11
C LYS A 171 10.36 1.79 -19.01
N ALA A 172 11.53 2.42 -19.15
CA ALA A 172 11.69 3.64 -19.96
C ALA A 172 11.33 3.38 -21.43
N GLY A 173 10.51 4.26 -22.02
CA GLY A 173 10.01 4.15 -23.38
C GLY A 173 8.84 3.20 -23.55
N PHE A 174 8.36 2.54 -22.48
CA PHE A 174 7.11 1.78 -22.50
C PHE A 174 5.92 2.63 -22.01
N PHE A 175 4.73 2.04 -22.05
CA PHE A 175 3.47 2.69 -21.67
C PHE A 175 2.82 1.97 -20.50
N THR A 176 2.11 2.75 -19.66
CA THR A 176 1.32 2.17 -18.58
C THR A 176 0.13 1.38 -19.12
N PRO A 177 -0.19 0.19 -18.55
CA PRO A 177 -1.34 -0.60 -19.00
C PRO A 177 -2.65 0.15 -18.85
N GLY A 178 -3.49 0.11 -19.89
CA GLY A 178 -4.83 0.69 -19.90
C GLY A 178 -4.90 2.23 -19.98
N SER A 179 -4.03 2.96 -19.30
CA SER A 179 -3.99 4.42 -19.32
C SER A 179 -3.06 5.01 -20.38
N HIS A 180 -2.13 4.19 -20.90
CA HIS A 180 -1.19 4.52 -22.00
C HIS A 180 -0.33 5.77 -21.77
N PHE A 181 0.03 6.07 -20.51
CA PHE A 181 1.05 7.10 -20.25
C PHE A 181 2.43 6.58 -20.62
N GLU A 182 3.18 7.37 -21.39
CA GLU A 182 4.59 7.07 -21.65
C GLU A 182 5.40 7.15 -20.35
N ILE A 183 6.35 6.22 -20.18
CA ILE A 183 7.20 6.13 -19.00
C ILE A 183 8.59 6.66 -19.32
N HIS A 184 8.99 7.73 -18.65
CA HIS A 184 10.31 8.34 -18.76
C HIS A 184 11.20 7.95 -17.58
N PRO A 185 12.53 7.92 -17.76
CA PRO A 185 13.45 7.72 -16.65
C PRO A 185 13.50 8.97 -15.77
N SER A 186 13.83 8.79 -14.47
CA SER A 186 13.89 9.91 -13.51
C SER A 186 14.94 10.98 -13.86
N SER A 187 15.88 10.69 -14.75
CA SER A 187 16.83 11.68 -15.30
C SER A 187 16.15 12.84 -16.04
N ILE A 188 14.91 12.70 -16.49
CA ILE A 188 14.12 13.77 -17.12
C ILE A 188 13.95 14.97 -16.17
N LEU A 189 13.94 14.76 -14.85
CA LEU A 189 13.86 15.82 -13.86
C LEU A 189 15.08 16.75 -13.82
N ASN A 190 16.19 16.34 -14.45
CA ASN A 190 17.41 17.14 -14.55
C ASN A 190 17.52 17.90 -15.88
N GLN A 191 16.56 17.75 -16.77
CA GLN A 191 16.54 18.43 -18.08
C GLN A 191 15.96 19.85 -17.95
N PRO A 192 16.16 20.70 -18.96
CA PRO A 192 15.43 21.97 -19.03
C PRO A 192 13.92 21.74 -19.06
N ASN A 193 13.17 22.54 -18.29
CA ASN A 193 11.70 22.46 -18.19
C ASN A 193 11.18 21.11 -17.65
N PRO A 194 11.60 20.70 -16.45
CA PRO A 194 10.96 19.56 -15.78
C PRO A 194 9.48 19.89 -15.47
N PRO A 195 8.65 18.89 -15.13
CA PRO A 195 7.25 19.14 -14.78
C PRO A 195 7.18 20.04 -13.52
N ASP A 196 6.13 20.88 -13.43
CA ASP A 196 5.92 21.74 -12.26
C ASP A 196 5.58 20.90 -11.02
N TYR A 197 4.84 19.81 -11.22
CA TYR A 197 4.39 18.92 -10.15
C TYR A 197 4.66 17.46 -10.45
N LEU A 198 4.99 16.69 -9.40
CA LEU A 198 5.06 15.22 -9.43
C LEU A 198 3.93 14.64 -8.57
N LEU A 199 3.00 13.90 -9.16
CA LEU A 199 2.08 13.06 -8.40
C LEU A 199 2.78 11.76 -8.01
N ILE A 200 3.05 11.58 -6.72
CA ILE A 200 3.85 10.48 -6.20
C ILE A 200 2.96 9.25 -5.95
N PHE A 201 2.85 8.36 -6.93
CA PHE A 201 2.15 7.08 -6.77
C PHE A 201 2.91 6.12 -5.84
N ALA A 202 4.23 6.19 -5.83
CA ALA A 202 5.08 5.46 -4.89
C ALA A 202 5.18 6.17 -3.52
N TRP A 203 4.08 6.69 -3.00
CA TRP A 203 4.00 7.57 -1.83
C TRP A 203 4.64 6.97 -0.56
N SER A 204 4.63 5.64 -0.40
CA SER A 204 5.31 4.96 0.72
C SER A 204 6.83 5.09 0.71
N PHE A 205 7.41 5.54 -0.40
CA PHE A 205 8.83 5.82 -0.59
C PHE A 205 9.09 7.34 -0.75
N PHE A 206 8.13 8.16 -0.30
CA PHE A 206 8.18 9.61 -0.50
C PHE A 206 9.52 10.22 -0.05
N ASP A 207 9.98 9.92 1.16
CA ASP A 207 11.22 10.49 1.72
C ASP A 207 12.44 10.16 0.86
N GLU A 208 12.51 8.94 0.32
CA GLU A 208 13.60 8.49 -0.54
C GLU A 208 13.53 9.18 -1.91
N ILE A 209 12.33 9.32 -2.46
CA ILE A 209 12.09 10.00 -3.74
C ILE A 209 12.42 11.49 -3.60
N ALA A 210 11.94 12.15 -2.55
CA ALA A 210 12.22 13.57 -2.30
C ALA A 210 13.74 13.82 -2.15
N LYS A 211 14.44 12.95 -1.40
CA LYS A 211 15.90 13.04 -1.23
C LYS A 211 16.65 12.91 -2.58
N ARG A 212 16.24 11.96 -3.42
CA ARG A 212 16.85 11.77 -4.75
C ARG A 212 16.51 12.89 -5.73
N SER A 213 15.33 13.47 -5.60
CA SER A 213 14.81 14.55 -6.44
C SER A 213 15.14 15.94 -5.90
N LYS A 214 16.09 16.06 -4.97
CA LYS A 214 16.44 17.33 -4.31
C LYS A 214 16.72 18.46 -5.30
N LYS A 215 17.45 18.21 -6.38
CA LYS A 215 17.76 19.21 -7.42
C LYS A 215 16.49 19.75 -8.09
N TYR A 216 15.51 18.89 -8.35
CA TYR A 216 14.20 19.26 -8.89
C TYR A 216 13.42 20.15 -7.91
N LEU A 217 13.40 19.79 -6.64
CA LEU A 217 12.74 20.56 -5.58
C LEU A 217 13.42 21.91 -5.36
N ASP A 218 14.76 21.95 -5.30
CA ASP A 218 15.54 23.20 -5.18
C ASP A 218 15.31 24.13 -6.40
N GLY A 219 14.94 23.58 -7.55
CA GLY A 219 14.58 24.29 -8.77
C GLY A 219 13.14 24.82 -8.80
N GLY A 220 12.35 24.60 -7.73
CA GLY A 220 10.95 25.07 -7.61
C GLY A 220 9.90 24.02 -7.97
N GLY A 221 10.30 22.79 -8.33
CA GLY A 221 9.38 21.66 -8.52
C GLY A 221 8.69 21.28 -7.22
N ARG A 222 7.49 20.72 -7.30
CA ARG A 222 6.67 20.33 -6.13
C ARG A 222 6.17 18.90 -6.24
N MET A 223 5.87 18.28 -5.10
CA MET A 223 5.36 16.91 -5.04
C MET A 223 3.96 16.88 -4.45
N ILE A 224 3.07 16.11 -5.08
CA ILE A 224 1.71 15.82 -4.60
C ILE A 224 1.73 14.42 -4.03
N VAL A 225 1.48 14.28 -2.73
CA VAL A 225 1.30 13.00 -2.05
C VAL A 225 -0.20 12.72 -1.98
N PRO A 226 -0.68 11.60 -2.57
CA PRO A 226 -2.12 11.35 -2.65
C PRO A 226 -2.71 10.68 -1.40
N LEU A 227 -1.89 9.97 -0.60
CA LEU A 227 -2.30 9.15 0.55
C LEU A 227 -1.35 9.33 1.74
N PRO A 228 -1.84 9.17 2.99
CA PRO A 228 -3.23 9.04 3.39
C PRO A 228 -4.04 10.33 3.25
N GLU A 229 -3.39 11.45 3.03
CA GLU A 229 -3.97 12.77 2.79
C GLU A 229 -3.39 13.39 1.53
N VAL A 230 -4.24 14.08 0.76
CA VAL A 230 -3.78 14.82 -0.43
C VAL A 230 -3.03 16.06 0.03
N LYS A 231 -1.72 16.09 -0.21
CA LYS A 231 -0.83 17.19 0.19
C LYS A 231 0.09 17.60 -0.94
N ILE A 232 0.38 18.91 -1.03
CA ILE A 232 1.49 19.43 -1.83
C ILE A 232 2.65 19.67 -0.87
N LEU A 233 3.79 19.13 -1.21
CA LEU A 233 5.04 19.31 -0.46
C LEU A 233 6.09 19.98 -1.36
N PRO A 234 6.94 20.83 -0.77
CA PRO A 234 8.03 21.48 -1.49
C PRO A 234 9.06 20.45 -1.95
#